data_4286d2cf0518d584970474f8b731b22c
#
_entry.id   4286d2cf0518d584970474f8b731b22c
#
_cell.length_a   1.000
_cell.length_b   1.000
_cell.length_c   1.000
_cell.angle_alpha   90.00
_cell.angle_beta   90.00
_cell.angle_gamma   90.00
#
_symmetry.space_group_name_H-M   'P 1'
#
loop_
_entity.id
_entity.type
_entity.pdbx_description
1 polymer ?
#
loop_
_entity_poly.entity_id
_entity_poly.type
_entity_poly.pdbx_seq_one_letter_code
_entity_poly.pdbx_strand_id
1 'polypeptide(L)'
;MKELAIIGTTASGKTALALKLASEFNGVILSLDSLCVYKFIDIASAKPSADELALVPHFGVNLLMPDEHFDVGMFFDVYKTAREFAQKNGKNLFITGGSGFYLKALLSGLTPKFERVESGLSNAQIYELVSSLDPEFAAKFSANDTYRLQKWFDIYSFLRSSGRDEAVSAYLRENTLAPVASNLAIFELSWDRDELRARIKERTRAMFEQGLLDEARELFARYPQRPKPLNSVGLKECGGFLRGEIKTQTELEELICTHTAQLAKRQRTFNRSQFESKFSGSVKGCEGKIIEFLKG
;
A
#
# COMPACT_ATOMS: atom_id res chain seq x y z
N MET A 1 8.82 15.48 18.77
CA MET A 1 8.00 14.57 17.94
C MET A 1 8.95 13.72 17.13
N LYS A 2 8.87 12.41 17.23
CA LYS A 2 9.55 11.48 16.35
C LYS A 2 8.57 10.91 15.34
N GLU A 3 9.10 10.55 14.17
CA GLU A 3 8.33 10.03 13.06
C GLU A 3 8.99 8.75 12.55
N LEU A 4 8.21 7.67 12.42
CA LEU A 4 8.74 6.36 12.03
C LEU A 4 7.72 5.56 11.23
N ALA A 5 8.22 4.63 10.40
CA ALA A 5 7.40 3.69 9.66
C ALA A 5 7.64 2.26 10.14
N ILE A 6 6.55 1.54 10.43
CA ILE A 6 6.55 0.11 10.72
C ILE A 6 5.90 -0.60 9.53
N ILE A 7 6.73 -1.20 8.70
CA ILE A 7 6.31 -1.89 7.48
C ILE A 7 6.48 -3.41 7.61
N GLY A 8 5.99 -4.12 6.64
CA GLY A 8 6.10 -5.59 6.56
C GLY A 8 4.97 -6.15 5.71
N THR A 9 5.03 -7.44 5.47
CA THR A 9 4.00 -8.13 4.69
C THR A 9 2.66 -8.14 5.42
N THR A 10 1.60 -8.45 4.70
CA THR A 10 0.33 -8.81 5.35
C THR A 10 0.57 -9.97 6.32
N ALA A 11 -0.22 -10.06 7.39
CA ALA A 11 -0.09 -11.01 8.51
C ALA A 11 1.23 -10.94 9.32
N SER A 12 2.06 -9.90 9.16
CA SER A 12 3.32 -9.78 9.92
C SER A 12 3.16 -9.30 11.38
N GLY A 13 2.00 -8.77 11.77
CA GLY A 13 1.78 -8.23 13.12
C GLY A 13 2.13 -6.75 13.30
N LYS A 14 2.41 -6.04 12.20
CA LYS A 14 2.79 -4.62 12.23
C LYS A 14 1.75 -3.70 12.89
N THR A 15 0.45 -3.94 12.66
CA THR A 15 -0.63 -3.11 13.23
C THR A 15 -0.67 -3.24 14.75
N ALA A 16 -0.59 -4.47 15.27
CA ALA A 16 -0.57 -4.72 16.72
C ALA A 16 0.67 -4.09 17.39
N LEU A 17 1.86 -4.19 16.75
CA LEU A 17 3.07 -3.56 17.26
C LEU A 17 2.95 -2.03 17.24
N ALA A 18 2.43 -1.45 16.16
CA ALA A 18 2.23 -0.02 16.04
C ALA A 18 1.25 0.50 17.11
N LEU A 19 0.13 -0.19 17.30
CA LEU A 19 -0.87 0.16 18.32
C LEU A 19 -0.29 0.12 19.74
N LYS A 20 0.43 -0.96 20.09
CA LYS A 20 1.11 -1.09 21.36
C LYS A 20 2.07 0.09 21.61
N LEU A 21 2.99 0.32 20.68
CA LEU A 21 4.00 1.36 20.84
C LEU A 21 3.41 2.79 20.78
N ALA A 22 2.41 3.02 19.94
CA ALA A 22 1.74 4.33 19.89
C ALA A 22 0.99 4.63 21.22
N SER A 23 0.39 3.62 21.83
CA SER A 23 -0.25 3.77 23.16
C SER A 23 0.79 4.05 24.24
N GLU A 24 1.91 3.32 24.27
CA GLU A 24 2.96 3.46 25.29
C GLU A 24 3.78 4.75 25.15
N PHE A 25 3.98 5.24 23.93
CA PHE A 25 4.86 6.38 23.61
C PHE A 25 4.11 7.62 23.09
N ASN A 26 2.91 7.87 23.59
CA ASN A 26 2.11 9.04 23.23
C ASN A 26 2.06 9.29 21.72
N GLY A 27 1.62 8.28 20.97
CA GLY A 27 1.63 8.29 19.52
C GLY A 27 0.28 8.59 18.88
N VAL A 28 0.33 8.80 17.57
CA VAL A 28 -0.79 8.72 16.64
C VAL A 28 -0.40 7.75 15.52
N ILE A 29 -1.37 7.10 14.89
CA ILE A 29 -1.15 6.14 13.82
C ILE A 29 -1.66 6.72 12.49
N LEU A 30 -0.82 6.66 11.45
CA LEU A 30 -1.22 6.81 10.06
C LEU A 30 -1.24 5.45 9.39
N SER A 31 -2.41 5.04 8.90
CA SER A 31 -2.56 3.80 8.14
C SER A 31 -1.94 3.94 6.75
N LEU A 32 -0.99 3.06 6.45
CA LEU A 32 -0.36 2.89 5.14
C LEU A 32 -1.02 1.71 4.41
N ASP A 33 -2.35 1.69 4.37
CA ASP A 33 -3.12 0.63 3.74
C ASP A 33 -4.19 1.21 2.80
N SER A 34 -4.19 0.72 1.56
CA SER A 34 -5.09 1.20 0.52
C SER A 34 -6.54 0.72 0.66
N LEU A 35 -6.83 -0.19 1.58
CA LEU A 35 -8.19 -0.68 1.84
C LEU A 35 -8.78 -0.13 3.14
N CYS A 36 -7.97 0.08 4.19
CA CYS A 36 -8.44 0.62 5.45
C CYS A 36 -9.08 2.02 5.32
N VAL A 37 -8.78 2.74 4.26
CA VAL A 37 -9.34 4.06 3.96
C VAL A 37 -10.83 4.00 3.64
N TYR A 38 -11.34 2.86 3.17
CA TYR A 38 -12.74 2.70 2.77
C TYR A 38 -13.60 2.23 3.93
N LYS A 39 -14.77 2.87 4.11
CA LYS A 39 -15.82 2.44 5.03
C LYS A 39 -16.40 1.09 4.59
N PHE A 40 -16.88 0.31 5.55
CA PHE A 40 -17.52 -0.99 5.33
C PHE A 40 -16.62 -2.12 4.80
N ILE A 41 -15.35 -1.86 4.56
CA ILE A 41 -14.35 -2.89 4.26
C ILE A 41 -13.52 -3.07 5.53
N ASP A 42 -14.07 -3.78 6.50
CA ASP A 42 -13.49 -3.86 7.84
C ASP A 42 -12.71 -5.16 8.03
N ILE A 43 -13.36 -6.30 7.80
CA ILE A 43 -12.77 -7.63 7.95
C ILE A 43 -11.76 -7.89 6.83
N ALA A 44 -12.15 -7.66 5.58
CA ALA A 44 -11.28 -7.90 4.42
C ALA A 44 -10.00 -7.06 4.44
N SER A 45 -10.05 -5.84 4.97
CA SER A 45 -8.87 -4.97 5.16
C SER A 45 -8.08 -5.30 6.43
N ALA A 46 -8.66 -6.11 7.34
CA ALA A 46 -8.21 -6.28 8.72
C ALA A 46 -7.97 -4.94 9.41
N LYS A 47 -8.92 -4.08 9.29
CA LYS A 47 -8.97 -2.77 9.93
C LYS A 47 -8.89 -2.91 11.46
N PRO A 48 -8.27 -1.99 12.17
CA PRO A 48 -8.34 -1.97 13.62
C PRO A 48 -9.79 -1.92 14.11
N SER A 49 -10.11 -2.66 15.18
CA SER A 49 -11.42 -2.68 15.82
C SER A 49 -11.81 -1.29 16.36
N ALA A 50 -13.08 -1.10 16.70
CA ALA A 50 -13.56 0.13 17.34
C ALA A 50 -12.80 0.44 18.63
N ASP A 51 -12.52 -0.58 19.45
CA ASP A 51 -11.76 -0.44 20.69
C ASP A 51 -10.30 -0.03 20.41
N GLU A 52 -9.66 -0.64 19.41
CA GLU A 52 -8.30 -0.28 18.99
C GLU A 52 -8.23 1.16 18.43
N LEU A 53 -9.23 1.58 17.67
CA LEU A 53 -9.34 2.95 17.15
C LEU A 53 -9.56 3.99 18.26
N ALA A 54 -10.17 3.59 19.38
CA ALA A 54 -10.38 4.45 20.54
C ALA A 54 -9.11 4.63 21.41
N LEU A 55 -8.15 3.69 21.35
CA LEU A 55 -6.93 3.74 22.17
C LEU A 55 -5.98 4.88 21.78
N VAL A 56 -5.79 5.11 20.48
CA VAL A 56 -4.93 6.17 19.96
C VAL A 56 -5.58 6.80 18.72
N PRO A 57 -5.31 8.08 18.41
CA PRO A 57 -5.81 8.70 17.17
C PRO A 57 -5.26 7.98 15.93
N HIS A 58 -6.17 7.66 14.99
CA HIS A 58 -5.83 7.05 13.72
C HIS A 58 -6.19 7.97 12.55
N PHE A 59 -5.31 7.98 11.54
CA PHE A 59 -5.51 8.67 10.27
C PHE A 59 -5.44 7.67 9.11
N GLY A 60 -6.13 7.92 8.03
CA GLY A 60 -6.16 7.03 6.87
C GLY A 60 -7.08 5.82 7.03
N VAL A 61 -8.08 5.92 7.92
CA VAL A 61 -9.07 4.87 8.18
C VAL A 61 -10.48 5.46 8.03
N ASN A 62 -11.38 4.75 7.36
CA ASN A 62 -12.80 5.12 7.21
C ASN A 62 -13.05 6.52 6.59
N LEU A 63 -12.25 6.95 5.67
CA LEU A 63 -12.37 8.28 5.05
C LEU A 63 -13.39 8.31 3.91
N LEU A 64 -13.46 7.26 3.09
CA LEU A 64 -14.16 7.23 1.81
C LEU A 64 -15.17 6.08 1.74
N MET A 65 -16.16 6.22 0.86
CA MET A 65 -16.99 5.10 0.44
C MET A 65 -16.26 4.24 -0.60
N PRO A 66 -16.59 2.94 -0.75
CA PRO A 66 -15.91 2.04 -1.68
C PRO A 66 -15.91 2.46 -3.15
N ASP A 67 -16.88 3.27 -3.58
CA ASP A 67 -17.00 3.80 -4.94
C ASP A 67 -16.29 5.16 -5.14
N GLU A 68 -15.73 5.74 -4.09
CA GLU A 68 -14.92 6.95 -4.19
C GLU A 68 -13.46 6.61 -4.56
N HIS A 69 -12.80 7.56 -5.20
CA HIS A 69 -11.41 7.40 -5.63
C HIS A 69 -10.43 7.76 -4.52
N PHE A 70 -9.42 6.93 -4.32
CA PHE A 70 -8.28 7.22 -3.44
C PHE A 70 -6.97 7.03 -4.18
N ASP A 71 -6.12 8.05 -4.14
CA ASP A 71 -4.80 8.01 -4.77
C ASP A 71 -3.68 8.47 -3.81
N VAL A 72 -2.46 8.43 -4.31
CA VAL A 72 -1.27 8.81 -3.54
C VAL A 72 -1.23 10.31 -3.21
N GLY A 73 -1.85 11.17 -4.02
CA GLY A 73 -1.97 12.60 -3.72
C GLY A 73 -2.85 12.83 -2.50
N MET A 74 -4.01 12.18 -2.45
CA MET A 74 -4.90 12.21 -1.29
C MET A 74 -4.22 11.60 -0.05
N PHE A 75 -3.42 10.55 -0.22
CA PHE A 75 -2.62 10.00 0.88
C PHE A 75 -1.62 11.03 1.44
N PHE A 76 -1.03 11.87 0.60
CA PHE A 76 -0.15 12.96 1.06
C PHE A 76 -0.90 13.98 1.92
N ASP A 77 -2.14 14.30 1.60
CA ASP A 77 -2.93 15.23 2.39
C ASP A 77 -3.32 14.61 3.74
N VAL A 78 -3.65 13.31 3.76
CA VAL A 78 -3.87 12.58 5.02
C VAL A 78 -2.60 12.53 5.87
N TYR A 79 -1.42 12.30 5.26
CA TYR A 79 -0.14 12.34 5.96
C TYR A 79 0.14 13.73 6.57
N LYS A 80 -0.03 14.81 5.80
CA LYS A 80 0.15 16.18 6.30
C LYS A 80 -0.76 16.46 7.51
N THR A 81 -2.04 16.10 7.41
CA THR A 81 -3.01 16.25 8.50
C THR A 81 -2.59 15.46 9.74
N ALA A 82 -2.15 14.21 9.59
CA ALA A 82 -1.67 13.37 10.71
C ALA A 82 -0.42 13.98 11.35
N ARG A 83 0.52 14.47 10.55
CA ARG A 83 1.77 15.08 10.99
C ARG A 83 1.52 16.40 11.74
N GLU A 84 0.69 17.27 11.22
CA GLU A 84 0.28 18.52 11.87
C GLU A 84 -0.41 18.26 13.22
N PHE A 85 -1.33 17.28 13.24
CA PHE A 85 -1.97 16.87 14.49
C PHE A 85 -0.94 16.35 15.50
N ALA A 86 0.00 15.51 15.09
CA ALA A 86 1.05 14.99 15.96
C ALA A 86 1.93 16.12 16.50
N GLN A 87 2.36 17.06 15.66
CA GLN A 87 3.16 18.21 16.05
C GLN A 87 2.42 19.10 17.06
N LYS A 88 1.19 19.48 16.76
CA LYS A 88 0.37 20.35 17.63
C LYS A 88 0.13 19.74 19.01
N ASN A 89 0.03 18.43 19.10
CA ASN A 89 -0.28 17.72 20.37
C ASN A 89 0.96 17.08 21.02
N GLY A 90 2.16 17.36 20.56
CA GLY A 90 3.40 16.79 21.13
C GLY A 90 3.46 15.26 21.05
N LYS A 91 2.87 14.66 20.01
CA LYS A 91 2.78 13.21 19.83
C LYS A 91 3.79 12.70 18.82
N ASN A 92 4.14 11.40 18.92
CA ASN A 92 4.94 10.72 17.90
C ASN A 92 4.04 10.21 16.76
N LEU A 93 4.53 10.18 15.52
CA LEU A 93 3.79 9.70 14.36
C LEU A 93 4.29 8.31 13.94
N PHE A 94 3.41 7.32 14.04
CA PHE A 94 3.63 5.94 13.60
C PHE A 94 2.93 5.71 12.27
N ILE A 95 3.69 5.51 11.20
CA ILE A 95 3.16 5.17 9.88
C ILE A 95 3.20 3.65 9.74
N THR A 96 2.08 2.98 9.56
CA THR A 96 2.05 1.51 9.51
C THR A 96 1.14 0.95 8.44
N GLY A 97 1.61 -0.06 7.71
CA GLY A 97 0.81 -0.76 6.70
C GLY A 97 1.61 -1.55 5.70
N GLY A 98 0.90 -2.04 4.69
CA GLY A 98 1.45 -2.91 3.63
C GLY A 98 1.65 -2.23 2.28
N SER A 99 1.18 -0.99 2.10
CA SER A 99 1.24 -0.27 0.82
C SER A 99 2.59 0.46 0.65
N GLY A 100 3.66 -0.29 0.39
CA GLY A 100 5.01 0.26 0.24
C GLY A 100 5.12 1.37 -0.79
N PHE A 101 4.25 1.37 -1.82
CA PHE A 101 4.23 2.43 -2.83
C PHE A 101 3.91 3.81 -2.23
N TYR A 102 2.99 3.92 -1.29
CA TYR A 102 2.68 5.19 -0.62
C TYR A 102 3.87 5.69 0.22
N LEU A 103 4.53 4.79 0.95
CA LEU A 103 5.73 5.13 1.69
C LEU A 103 6.86 5.59 0.76
N LYS A 104 7.07 4.87 -0.36
CA LYS A 104 8.07 5.26 -1.35
C LYS A 104 7.78 6.65 -1.92
N ALA A 105 6.51 6.95 -2.20
CA ALA A 105 6.11 8.25 -2.70
C ALA A 105 6.37 9.38 -1.69
N LEU A 106 6.09 9.16 -0.39
CA LEU A 106 6.44 10.14 0.66
C LEU A 106 7.94 10.46 0.68
N LEU A 107 8.79 9.44 0.48
CA LEU A 107 10.25 9.54 0.56
C LEU A 107 10.92 10.03 -0.73
N SER A 108 10.26 9.86 -1.88
CA SER A 108 10.85 10.16 -3.20
C SER A 108 10.14 11.29 -3.94
N GLY A 109 9.01 11.77 -3.40
CA GLY A 109 8.16 12.70 -4.09
C GLY A 109 7.24 12.03 -5.12
N LEU A 110 6.45 12.85 -5.81
CA LEU A 110 5.48 12.43 -6.81
C LEU A 110 5.81 13.02 -8.17
N THR A 111 5.73 12.18 -9.19
CA THR A 111 5.72 12.65 -10.56
C THR A 111 4.39 13.35 -10.88
N PRO A 112 4.38 14.38 -11.72
CA PRO A 112 3.14 15.02 -12.18
C PRO A 112 2.16 14.00 -12.77
N LYS A 113 0.87 14.32 -12.72
CA LYS A 113 -0.17 13.53 -13.39
C LYS A 113 -0.23 13.95 -14.86
N PHE A 114 -0.39 12.96 -15.73
CA PHE A 114 -0.57 13.15 -17.16
C PHE A 114 -1.87 12.48 -17.59
N GLU A 115 -2.52 13.02 -18.59
CA GLU A 115 -3.65 12.39 -19.25
C GLU A 115 -3.18 11.13 -19.97
N ARG A 116 -4.01 10.10 -19.91
CA ARG A 116 -3.73 8.85 -20.61
C ARG A 116 -3.93 9.04 -22.12
N VAL A 117 -2.93 8.66 -22.89
CA VAL A 117 -2.93 8.70 -24.34
C VAL A 117 -3.01 7.29 -24.90
N GLU A 118 -3.99 7.00 -25.73
CA GLU A 118 -4.04 5.73 -26.45
C GLU A 118 -2.98 5.71 -27.54
N SER A 119 -1.99 4.85 -27.39
CA SER A 119 -0.88 4.76 -28.33
C SER A 119 -1.20 3.98 -29.61
N GLY A 120 -2.16 3.05 -29.55
CA GLY A 120 -2.38 2.04 -30.59
C GLY A 120 -1.23 1.03 -30.74
N LEU A 121 -0.18 1.13 -29.91
CA LEU A 121 1.03 0.31 -29.97
C LEU A 121 0.98 -0.83 -28.94
N SER A 122 1.62 -1.95 -29.27
CA SER A 122 1.88 -3.03 -28.33
C SER A 122 2.96 -2.62 -27.31
N ASN A 123 3.01 -3.31 -26.16
CA ASN A 123 4.07 -3.11 -25.18
C ASN A 123 5.48 -3.25 -25.77
N ALA A 124 5.69 -4.19 -26.69
CA ALA A 124 6.97 -4.39 -27.34
C ALA A 124 7.37 -3.16 -28.17
N GLN A 125 6.44 -2.61 -28.95
CA GLN A 125 6.69 -1.41 -29.76
C GLN A 125 6.94 -0.18 -28.89
N ILE A 126 6.20 -0.01 -27.78
CA ILE A 126 6.47 1.08 -26.84
C ILE A 126 7.86 0.88 -26.20
N TYR A 127 8.24 -0.35 -25.85
CA TYR A 127 9.56 -0.64 -25.26
C TYR A 127 10.72 -0.36 -26.22
N GLU A 128 10.54 -0.62 -27.52
CA GLU A 128 11.51 -0.24 -28.57
C GLU A 128 11.69 1.28 -28.64
N LEU A 129 10.57 2.04 -28.63
CA LEU A 129 10.62 3.51 -28.57
C LEU A 129 11.34 4.00 -27.32
N VAL A 130 11.00 3.46 -26.13
CA VAL A 130 11.67 3.79 -24.89
C VAL A 130 13.16 3.51 -24.97
N SER A 131 13.54 2.33 -25.48
CA SER A 131 14.95 1.93 -25.61
C SER A 131 15.76 2.83 -26.52
N SER A 132 15.14 3.36 -27.58
CA SER A 132 15.76 4.27 -28.52
C SER A 132 15.85 5.71 -28.01
N LEU A 133 14.75 6.21 -27.40
CA LEU A 133 14.61 7.64 -27.06
C LEU A 133 14.99 7.95 -25.62
N ASP A 134 14.95 6.96 -24.71
CA ASP A 134 15.23 7.09 -23.29
C ASP A 134 15.83 5.81 -22.69
N PRO A 135 17.08 5.46 -23.08
CA PRO A 135 17.73 4.25 -22.58
C PRO A 135 17.84 4.18 -21.06
N GLU A 136 17.93 5.34 -20.39
CA GLU A 136 17.96 5.42 -18.92
C GLU A 136 16.64 4.93 -18.31
N PHE A 137 15.52 5.26 -18.94
CA PHE A 137 14.20 4.76 -18.51
C PHE A 137 14.07 3.27 -18.83
N ALA A 138 14.45 2.83 -20.04
CA ALA A 138 14.39 1.44 -20.47
C ALA A 138 15.16 0.50 -19.53
N ALA A 139 16.31 0.91 -19.04
CA ALA A 139 17.13 0.10 -18.13
C ALA A 139 16.46 -0.25 -16.79
N LYS A 140 15.40 0.47 -16.42
CA LYS A 140 14.69 0.30 -15.14
C LYS A 140 13.48 -0.64 -15.23
N PHE A 141 13.06 -1.05 -16.43
CA PHE A 141 11.81 -1.80 -16.65
C PHE A 141 11.99 -2.86 -17.74
N SER A 142 11.00 -3.75 -17.84
CA SER A 142 10.93 -4.73 -18.94
C SER A 142 9.77 -4.43 -19.88
N ALA A 143 9.79 -5.02 -21.06
CA ALA A 143 8.71 -4.93 -22.05
C ALA A 143 7.35 -5.45 -21.54
N ASN A 144 7.33 -6.18 -20.41
CA ASN A 144 6.12 -6.69 -19.80
C ASN A 144 5.50 -5.72 -18.77
N ASP A 145 6.16 -4.60 -18.45
CA ASP A 145 5.65 -3.61 -17.48
C ASP A 145 4.71 -2.61 -18.17
N THR A 146 3.52 -3.09 -18.51
CA THR A 146 2.48 -2.31 -19.21
C THR A 146 2.20 -0.96 -18.56
N TYR A 147 2.15 -0.93 -17.21
CA TYR A 147 1.84 0.30 -16.50
C TYR A 147 2.90 1.38 -16.70
N ARG A 148 4.18 1.02 -16.56
CA ARG A 148 5.27 1.98 -16.68
C ARG A 148 5.55 2.38 -18.12
N LEU A 149 5.39 1.45 -19.06
CA LEU A 149 5.46 1.75 -20.50
C LEU A 149 4.37 2.75 -20.91
N GLN A 150 3.13 2.52 -20.48
CA GLN A 150 2.03 3.45 -20.72
C GLN A 150 2.31 4.82 -20.09
N LYS A 151 2.76 4.85 -18.85
CA LYS A 151 3.10 6.12 -18.16
C LYS A 151 4.21 6.88 -18.89
N TRP A 152 5.23 6.18 -19.38
CA TRP A 152 6.28 6.81 -20.20
C TRP A 152 5.69 7.39 -21.48
N PHE A 153 4.82 6.65 -22.14
CA PHE A 153 4.18 7.10 -23.37
C PHE A 153 3.27 8.33 -23.17
N ASP A 154 2.53 8.37 -22.06
CA ASP A 154 1.70 9.52 -21.69
C ASP A 154 2.56 10.79 -21.53
N ILE A 155 3.68 10.69 -20.80
CA ILE A 155 4.62 11.80 -20.59
C ILE A 155 5.31 12.19 -21.90
N TYR A 156 5.78 11.21 -22.67
CA TYR A 156 6.40 11.44 -23.98
C TYR A 156 5.45 12.21 -24.92
N SER A 157 4.20 11.78 -24.99
CA SER A 157 3.18 12.43 -25.82
C SER A 157 2.92 13.87 -25.37
N PHE A 158 2.85 14.11 -24.06
CA PHE A 158 2.74 15.46 -23.51
C PHE A 158 3.95 16.33 -23.90
N LEU A 159 5.16 15.83 -23.76
CA LEU A 159 6.37 16.59 -24.13
C LEU A 159 6.36 16.96 -25.61
N ARG A 160 6.07 16.00 -26.50
CA ARG A 160 6.03 16.24 -27.95
C ARG A 160 4.93 17.24 -28.34
N SER A 161 3.74 17.12 -27.76
CA SER A 161 2.64 18.06 -28.02
C SER A 161 2.94 19.48 -27.49
N SER A 162 3.81 19.59 -26.50
CA SER A 162 4.27 20.87 -25.91
C SER A 162 5.52 21.43 -26.60
N GLY A 163 6.00 20.81 -27.71
CA GLY A 163 7.21 21.24 -28.43
C GLY A 163 8.52 20.99 -27.69
N ARG A 164 8.53 20.08 -26.71
CA ARG A 164 9.71 19.73 -25.91
C ARG A 164 10.35 18.43 -26.42
N ASP A 165 11.66 18.43 -26.60
CA ASP A 165 12.42 17.31 -27.18
C ASP A 165 13.23 16.50 -26.16
N GLU A 166 13.15 16.85 -24.90
CA GLU A 166 13.88 16.15 -23.84
C GLU A 166 13.38 14.70 -23.61
N ALA A 167 14.25 13.87 -23.05
CA ALA A 167 13.88 12.52 -22.62
C ALA A 167 12.94 12.56 -21.40
N VAL A 168 12.03 11.59 -21.30
CA VAL A 168 11.10 11.48 -20.15
C VAL A 168 11.85 11.34 -18.84
N SER A 169 12.96 10.61 -18.79
CA SER A 169 13.81 10.49 -17.60
C SER A 169 14.39 11.83 -17.14
N ALA A 170 14.81 12.69 -18.08
CA ALA A 170 15.29 14.03 -17.78
C ALA A 170 14.18 14.92 -17.23
N TYR A 171 13.03 14.94 -17.92
CA TYR A 171 11.85 15.67 -17.45
C TYR A 171 11.43 15.27 -16.03
N LEU A 172 11.41 13.97 -15.74
CA LEU A 172 11.01 13.47 -14.41
C LEU A 172 11.99 13.87 -13.30
N ARG A 173 13.29 13.96 -13.59
CA ARG A 173 14.28 14.45 -12.61
C ARG A 173 13.99 15.89 -12.18
N GLU A 174 13.58 16.74 -13.11
CA GLU A 174 13.35 18.16 -12.85
C GLU A 174 11.97 18.47 -12.29
N ASN A 175 10.97 17.64 -12.65
CA ASN A 175 9.56 17.94 -12.38
C ASN A 175 8.92 16.99 -11.34
N THR A 176 9.69 16.07 -10.75
CA THR A 176 9.21 15.28 -9.60
C THR A 176 9.11 16.18 -8.38
N LEU A 177 7.92 16.24 -7.77
CA LEU A 177 7.71 16.97 -6.52
C LEU A 177 8.68 16.49 -5.44
N ALA A 178 9.16 17.41 -4.63
CA ALA A 178 10.09 17.09 -3.55
C ALA A 178 9.50 16.04 -2.57
N PRO A 179 10.34 15.23 -1.92
CA PRO A 179 9.93 14.35 -0.83
C PRO A 179 9.15 15.12 0.23
N VAL A 180 8.09 14.54 0.76
CA VAL A 180 7.26 15.15 1.81
C VAL A 180 7.75 14.71 3.19
N ALA A 181 8.31 13.50 3.29
CA ALA A 181 8.95 12.99 4.49
C ALA A 181 10.47 12.85 4.24
N SER A 182 11.28 13.50 5.05
CA SER A 182 12.74 13.34 5.09
C SER A 182 13.14 12.72 6.43
N ASN A 183 14.15 11.86 6.42
CA ASN A 183 14.70 11.22 7.65
C ASN A 183 13.72 10.33 8.43
N LEU A 184 12.81 9.66 7.71
CA LEU A 184 11.88 8.71 8.31
C LEU A 184 12.62 7.41 8.69
N ALA A 185 12.63 7.05 9.99
CA ALA A 185 13.15 5.77 10.43
C ALA A 185 12.21 4.64 10.00
N ILE A 186 12.75 3.62 9.33
CA ILE A 186 11.94 2.51 8.78
C ILE A 186 12.31 1.20 9.49
N PHE A 187 11.30 0.52 10.02
CA PHE A 187 11.41 -0.79 10.66
C PHE A 187 10.53 -1.79 9.92
N GLU A 188 11.15 -2.87 9.41
CA GLU A 188 10.45 -3.90 8.67
C GLU A 188 10.31 -5.19 9.49
N LEU A 189 9.07 -5.62 9.76
CA LEU A 189 8.82 -6.92 10.36
C LEU A 189 9.04 -8.01 9.32
N SER A 190 10.00 -8.89 9.59
CA SER A 190 10.34 -10.03 8.75
C SER A 190 9.99 -11.36 9.43
N TRP A 191 9.54 -12.30 8.63
CA TRP A 191 9.16 -13.65 9.04
C TRP A 191 9.78 -14.68 8.10
N ASP A 192 10.06 -15.87 8.62
CA ASP A 192 10.30 -17.03 7.80
C ASP A 192 9.10 -17.30 6.89
N ARG A 193 9.35 -17.95 5.75
CA ARG A 193 8.32 -18.20 4.74
C ARG A 193 7.19 -19.09 5.26
N ASP A 194 7.54 -20.13 5.99
CA ASP A 194 6.56 -21.12 6.42
C ASP A 194 5.79 -20.64 7.66
N GLU A 195 6.44 -19.93 8.55
CA GLU A 195 5.80 -19.21 9.65
C GLU A 195 4.79 -18.18 9.13
N LEU A 196 5.17 -17.38 8.12
CA LEU A 196 4.27 -16.41 7.51
C LEU A 196 3.05 -17.08 6.86
N ARG A 197 3.24 -18.24 6.22
CA ARG A 197 2.13 -19.01 5.64
C ARG A 197 1.16 -19.52 6.71
N ALA A 198 1.69 -20.03 7.83
CA ALA A 198 0.86 -20.44 8.96
C ALA A 198 0.02 -19.27 9.51
N ARG A 199 0.63 -18.11 9.69
CA ARG A 199 -0.05 -16.86 10.12
C ARG A 199 -1.10 -16.39 9.12
N ILE A 200 -0.84 -16.49 7.82
CA ILE A 200 -1.83 -16.18 6.78
C ILE A 200 -3.04 -17.11 6.90
N LYS A 201 -2.82 -18.40 7.09
CA LYS A 201 -3.89 -19.40 7.23
C LYS A 201 -4.75 -19.13 8.48
N GLU A 202 -4.10 -18.89 9.62
CA GLU A 202 -4.78 -18.54 10.88
C GLU A 202 -5.63 -17.28 10.73
N ARG A 203 -5.04 -16.23 10.17
CA ARG A 203 -5.75 -14.97 9.92
C ARG A 203 -6.93 -15.15 8.97
N THR A 204 -6.79 -15.92 7.91
CA THR A 204 -7.88 -16.19 6.97
C THR A 204 -9.05 -16.86 7.68
N ARG A 205 -8.78 -17.86 8.54
CA ARG A 205 -9.82 -18.49 9.36
C ARG A 205 -10.53 -17.49 10.28
N ALA A 206 -9.74 -16.69 11.01
CA ALA A 206 -10.31 -15.66 11.87
C ALA A 206 -11.20 -14.66 11.09
N MET A 207 -10.83 -14.30 9.86
CA MET A 207 -11.68 -13.44 9.01
C MET A 207 -13.02 -14.11 8.67
N PHE A 208 -13.05 -15.42 8.40
CA PHE A 208 -14.31 -16.15 8.18
C PHE A 208 -15.15 -16.22 9.44
N GLU A 209 -14.55 -16.50 10.60
CA GLU A 209 -15.23 -16.51 11.90
C GLU A 209 -15.82 -15.14 12.26
N GLN A 210 -15.17 -14.04 11.83
CA GLN A 210 -15.65 -12.67 11.99
C GLN A 210 -16.76 -12.29 10.99
N GLY A 211 -17.06 -13.10 9.98
CA GLY A 211 -18.12 -12.83 9.01
C GLY A 211 -17.66 -12.23 7.69
N LEU A 212 -16.44 -12.53 7.21
CA LEU A 212 -15.92 -12.03 5.93
C LEU A 212 -16.88 -12.25 4.76
N LEU A 213 -17.57 -13.40 4.73
CA LEU A 213 -18.50 -13.71 3.65
C LEU A 213 -19.77 -12.85 3.72
N ASP A 214 -20.22 -12.49 4.91
CA ASP A 214 -21.38 -11.61 5.10
C ASP A 214 -21.01 -10.16 4.75
N GLU A 215 -19.84 -9.68 5.18
CA GLU A 215 -19.30 -8.38 4.73
C GLU A 215 -19.24 -8.32 3.19
N ALA A 216 -18.71 -9.35 2.55
CA ALA A 216 -18.64 -9.41 1.09
C ALA A 216 -20.03 -9.38 0.44
N ARG A 217 -21.02 -10.13 0.98
CA ARG A 217 -22.39 -10.17 0.48
C ARG A 217 -23.05 -8.78 0.54
N GLU A 218 -22.91 -8.10 1.66
CA GLU A 218 -23.46 -6.76 1.85
C GLU A 218 -22.79 -5.74 0.89
N LEU A 219 -21.45 -5.80 0.76
CA LEU A 219 -20.71 -4.92 -0.15
C LEU A 219 -21.11 -5.13 -1.60
N PHE A 220 -21.25 -6.37 -2.07
CA PHE A 220 -21.65 -6.64 -3.46
C PHE A 220 -23.14 -6.31 -3.73
N ALA A 221 -24.00 -6.38 -2.73
CA ALA A 221 -25.38 -5.92 -2.85
C ALA A 221 -25.46 -4.38 -2.92
N ARG A 222 -24.65 -3.67 -2.11
CA ARG A 222 -24.63 -2.21 -2.06
C ARG A 222 -23.92 -1.59 -3.27
N TYR A 223 -22.90 -2.25 -3.81
CA TYR A 223 -22.06 -1.78 -4.92
C TYR A 223 -22.05 -2.77 -6.11
N PRO A 224 -23.17 -2.89 -6.85
CA PRO A 224 -23.29 -3.84 -7.97
C PRO A 224 -22.31 -3.54 -9.12
N GLN A 225 -21.86 -2.29 -9.27
CA GLN A 225 -20.84 -1.84 -10.24
C GLN A 225 -19.42 -2.34 -9.88
N ARG A 226 -19.24 -2.94 -8.70
CA ARG A 226 -17.97 -3.53 -8.23
C ARG A 226 -16.77 -2.60 -8.35
N PRO A 227 -16.74 -1.50 -7.60
CA PRO A 227 -15.63 -0.58 -7.62
C PRO A 227 -14.32 -1.29 -7.25
N LYS A 228 -13.20 -0.67 -7.64
CA LYS A 228 -11.86 -1.27 -7.55
C LYS A 228 -11.51 -1.89 -6.18
N PRO A 229 -11.86 -1.32 -5.01
CA PRO A 229 -11.58 -1.94 -3.72
C PRO A 229 -12.19 -3.32 -3.52
N LEU A 230 -13.35 -3.59 -4.13
CA LEU A 230 -14.01 -4.90 -4.06
C LEU A 230 -13.29 -6.00 -4.88
N ASN A 231 -12.29 -5.63 -5.67
CA ASN A 231 -11.41 -6.57 -6.38
C ASN A 231 -10.13 -6.92 -5.58
N SER A 232 -10.06 -6.51 -4.31
CA SER A 232 -8.95 -6.86 -3.43
C SER A 232 -8.98 -8.34 -3.05
N VAL A 233 -7.82 -8.84 -2.59
CA VAL A 233 -7.71 -10.22 -2.07
C VAL A 233 -8.64 -10.37 -0.86
N GLY A 234 -9.37 -11.45 -0.84
CA GLY A 234 -10.46 -11.72 0.11
C GLY A 234 -11.82 -11.42 -0.52
N LEU A 235 -12.11 -10.17 -0.85
CA LEU A 235 -13.40 -9.78 -1.44
C LEU A 235 -13.59 -10.34 -2.85
N LYS A 236 -12.55 -10.30 -3.69
CA LYS A 236 -12.62 -10.86 -5.05
C LYS A 236 -13.01 -12.35 -5.04
N GLU A 237 -12.38 -13.12 -4.18
CA GLU A 237 -12.62 -14.56 -4.04
C GLU A 237 -14.01 -14.83 -3.46
N CYS A 238 -14.42 -14.09 -2.42
CA CYS A 238 -15.79 -14.14 -1.89
C CYS A 238 -16.84 -13.85 -2.98
N GLY A 239 -16.57 -12.86 -3.84
CA GLY A 239 -17.42 -12.57 -4.99
C GLY A 239 -17.53 -13.75 -5.97
N GLY A 240 -16.45 -14.48 -6.23
CA GLY A 240 -16.46 -15.72 -7.03
C GLY A 240 -17.26 -16.84 -6.38
N PHE A 241 -17.15 -17.00 -5.06
CA PHE A 241 -17.94 -17.98 -4.30
C PHE A 241 -19.43 -17.64 -4.34
N LEU A 242 -19.81 -16.39 -4.12
CA LEU A 242 -21.22 -15.94 -4.16
C LEU A 242 -21.85 -16.11 -5.54
N ARG A 243 -21.07 -16.12 -6.62
CA ARG A 243 -21.55 -16.42 -7.98
C ARG A 243 -21.52 -17.92 -8.33
N GLY A 244 -21.04 -18.77 -7.43
CA GLY A 244 -20.93 -20.21 -7.65
C GLY A 244 -19.75 -20.62 -8.55
N GLU A 245 -18.78 -19.75 -8.79
CA GLU A 245 -17.51 -20.03 -9.51
C GLU A 245 -16.58 -20.89 -8.64
N ILE A 246 -16.53 -20.61 -7.34
CA ILE A 246 -15.87 -21.40 -6.30
C ILE A 246 -16.95 -22.23 -5.60
N LYS A 247 -16.72 -23.53 -5.45
CA LYS A 247 -17.79 -24.47 -5.07
C LYS A 247 -17.89 -24.73 -3.57
N THR A 248 -16.78 -24.65 -2.84
CA THR A 248 -16.75 -24.96 -1.41
C THR A 248 -16.07 -23.86 -0.62
N GLN A 249 -16.42 -23.73 0.66
CA GLN A 249 -15.75 -22.80 1.55
C GLN A 249 -14.27 -23.16 1.74
N THR A 250 -13.91 -24.43 1.77
CA THR A 250 -12.52 -24.88 1.85
C THR A 250 -11.71 -24.40 0.66
N GLU A 251 -12.23 -24.55 -0.56
CA GLU A 251 -11.59 -24.03 -1.78
C GLU A 251 -11.43 -22.49 -1.72
N LEU A 252 -12.43 -21.80 -1.22
CA LEU A 252 -12.39 -20.34 -1.04
C LEU A 252 -11.28 -19.93 -0.06
N GLU A 253 -11.20 -20.58 1.09
CA GLU A 253 -10.16 -20.32 2.10
C GLU A 253 -8.75 -20.56 1.55
N GLU A 254 -8.54 -21.68 0.85
CA GLU A 254 -7.26 -22.01 0.22
C GLU A 254 -6.85 -21.01 -0.85
N LEU A 255 -7.81 -20.53 -1.63
CA LEU A 255 -7.57 -19.54 -2.68
C LEU A 255 -7.20 -18.17 -2.07
N ILE A 256 -7.91 -17.72 -1.02
CA ILE A 256 -7.58 -16.50 -0.28
C ILE A 256 -6.18 -16.62 0.33
N CYS A 257 -5.85 -17.74 0.97
CA CYS A 257 -4.51 -17.98 1.53
C CYS A 257 -3.42 -17.89 0.44
N THR A 258 -3.66 -18.50 -0.73
CA THR A 258 -2.73 -18.49 -1.86
C THR A 258 -2.49 -17.08 -2.39
N HIS A 259 -3.56 -16.32 -2.64
CA HIS A 259 -3.45 -14.96 -3.15
C HIS A 259 -2.86 -13.99 -2.12
N THR A 260 -3.16 -14.19 -0.83
CA THR A 260 -2.54 -13.44 0.27
C THR A 260 -1.04 -13.72 0.37
N ALA A 261 -0.60 -14.98 0.19
CA ALA A 261 0.82 -15.32 0.16
C ALA A 261 1.54 -14.70 -1.05
N GLN A 262 0.88 -14.63 -2.22
CA GLN A 262 1.39 -13.93 -3.39
C GLN A 262 1.50 -12.42 -3.16
N LEU A 263 0.50 -11.82 -2.50
CA LEU A 263 0.55 -10.41 -2.08
C LEU A 263 1.74 -10.16 -1.14
N ALA A 264 1.91 -11.00 -0.12
CA ALA A 264 3.03 -10.91 0.82
C ALA A 264 4.39 -11.03 0.10
N LYS A 265 4.51 -11.91 -0.90
CA LYS A 265 5.72 -12.02 -1.74
C LYS A 265 6.00 -10.71 -2.49
N ARG A 266 4.99 -10.10 -3.11
CA ARG A 266 5.13 -8.82 -3.81
C ARG A 266 5.55 -7.70 -2.85
N GLN A 267 4.92 -7.61 -1.67
CA GLN A 267 5.28 -6.62 -0.64
C GLN A 267 6.74 -6.76 -0.21
N ARG A 268 7.19 -7.99 0.09
CA ARG A 268 8.58 -8.28 0.48
C ARG A 268 9.58 -7.89 -0.62
N THR A 269 9.28 -8.24 -1.87
CA THR A 269 10.14 -7.89 -3.01
C THR A 269 10.23 -6.38 -3.17
N PHE A 270 9.12 -5.68 -3.08
CA PHE A 270 9.06 -4.22 -3.16
C PHE A 270 9.85 -3.57 -2.02
N ASN A 271 9.60 -3.95 -0.78
CA ASN A 271 10.28 -3.38 0.37
C ASN A 271 11.80 -3.59 0.31
N ARG A 272 12.24 -4.77 -0.15
CA ARG A 272 13.67 -5.07 -0.32
C ARG A 272 14.33 -4.17 -1.35
N SER A 273 13.64 -3.89 -2.46
CA SER A 273 14.20 -3.10 -3.57
C SER A 273 14.07 -1.59 -3.36
N GLN A 274 13.12 -1.13 -2.54
CA GLN A 274 12.82 0.30 -2.43
C GLN A 274 13.29 0.97 -1.13
N PHE A 275 13.57 0.18 -0.09
CA PHE A 275 13.98 0.71 1.21
C PHE A 275 15.31 0.06 1.64
N GLU A 276 16.42 0.64 1.21
CA GLU A 276 17.77 0.13 1.55
C GLU A 276 18.10 0.42 3.01
N SER A 277 17.87 1.65 3.47
CA SER A 277 18.14 2.10 4.84
C SER A 277 16.98 1.81 5.77
N LYS A 278 16.77 0.53 6.13
CA LYS A 278 15.79 0.10 7.11
C LYS A 278 16.38 -0.91 8.07
N PHE A 279 15.85 -0.94 9.29
CA PHE A 279 16.06 -2.08 10.18
C PHE A 279 15.06 -3.18 9.83
N SER A 280 15.52 -4.41 9.63
CA SER A 280 14.64 -5.56 9.37
C SER A 280 14.89 -6.64 10.42
N GLY A 281 13.82 -7.18 11.00
CA GLY A 281 13.94 -8.18 12.06
C GLY A 281 12.63 -8.79 12.52
N SER A 282 12.71 -9.64 13.53
CA SER A 282 11.52 -10.19 14.21
C SER A 282 10.72 -9.08 14.90
N VAL A 283 9.48 -9.39 15.31
CA VAL A 283 8.62 -8.45 16.06
C VAL A 283 9.36 -7.91 17.29
N LYS A 284 9.96 -8.80 18.11
CA LYS A 284 10.73 -8.39 19.30
C LYS A 284 11.97 -7.54 18.97
N GLY A 285 12.67 -7.90 17.88
CA GLY A 285 13.85 -7.14 17.42
C GLY A 285 13.48 -5.74 16.98
N CYS A 286 12.42 -5.59 16.17
CA CYS A 286 11.90 -4.29 15.76
C CYS A 286 11.37 -3.49 16.95
N GLU A 287 10.62 -4.12 17.86
CA GLU A 287 10.13 -3.47 19.07
C GLU A 287 11.26 -2.83 19.88
N GLY A 288 12.32 -3.61 20.18
CA GLY A 288 13.48 -3.11 20.91
C GLY A 288 14.15 -1.92 20.23
N LYS A 289 14.37 -2.01 18.91
CA LYS A 289 14.98 -0.93 18.13
C LYS A 289 14.10 0.32 18.01
N ILE A 290 12.79 0.16 17.93
CA ILE A 290 11.84 1.29 17.94
C ILE A 290 11.86 1.98 19.30
N ILE A 291 11.89 1.21 20.41
CA ILE A 291 11.98 1.78 21.75
C ILE A 291 13.29 2.55 21.96
N GLU A 292 14.43 2.00 21.51
CA GLU A 292 15.71 2.73 21.51
C GLU A 292 15.59 4.04 20.73
N PHE A 293 15.04 3.98 19.51
CA PHE A 293 14.81 5.16 18.66
C PHE A 293 13.92 6.20 19.38
N LEU A 294 12.83 5.77 20.04
CA LEU A 294 11.88 6.67 20.69
C LEU A 294 12.44 7.32 21.97
N LYS A 295 13.40 6.68 22.66
CA LYS A 295 14.02 7.19 23.89
C LYS A 295 15.25 8.07 23.65
N GLY A 296 16.03 7.79 22.60
CA GLY A 296 17.18 8.61 22.19
C GLY A 296 16.75 9.87 21.48
#